data_3f10828a74e8494758290b67c676fa72
#
_entry.id   3f10828a74e8494758290b67c676fa72
#
_cell.length_a   1.000
_cell.length_b   1.000
_cell.length_c   1.000
_cell.angle_alpha   90.00
_cell.angle_beta   90.00
_cell.angle_gamma   90.00
#
_symmetry.space_group_name_H-M   'P 1'
#
loop_
_entity.id
_entity.type
_entity.pdbx_description
1 polymer ?
#
loop_
_entity_poly.entity_id
_entity_poly.type
_entity_poly.pdbx_seq_one_letter_code
_entity_poly.pdbx_strand_id
1 'polypeptide(L)'
;TSTDMTVYVEDIPSNQIENWARIEADRFMNPVIRGFHTELETVYEEKNMSLTRDFRKALEAMDGMLFPDHPYGTQTVLGTQEHLKNPSITNIKNYHKTYYVPNNMAICLSGDFDPDEMLAIIEKYFGQMEPNKDLPELKFETASVIESPMSKDVYGLDAENIMIGWKYPGAGTHEAMVADVVSYILSNGSAGLIDLNLNQQQKVLGAQAMSYTRPDAGEFIIMANPKHGQSLDEVKDLILAEIAKLRSGDFDESLLTGTINNLKLQMMNLMEENSDRADL
;
A
#
# COMPACT_ATOMS: atom_id res chain seq x y z
N THR A 1 -1.18 -6.94 -7.21
CA THR A 1 -0.03 -6.04 -7.47
C THR A 1 -0.16 -4.78 -6.65
N SER A 2 0.89 -4.40 -5.95
CA SER A 2 1.04 -3.12 -5.23
C SER A 2 2.14 -2.27 -5.88
N THR A 3 2.53 -1.18 -5.22
CA THR A 3 3.59 -0.29 -5.72
C THR A 3 4.94 -1.00 -5.79
N ASP A 4 5.25 -1.86 -4.81
CA ASP A 4 6.58 -2.44 -4.63
C ASP A 4 6.65 -3.93 -4.96
N MET A 5 5.51 -4.63 -5.03
CA MET A 5 5.49 -6.08 -5.26
C MET A 5 4.27 -6.56 -6.02
N THR A 6 4.43 -7.72 -6.65
CA THR A 6 3.33 -8.52 -7.19
C THR A 6 3.23 -9.80 -6.37
N VAL A 7 2.05 -10.05 -5.82
CA VAL A 7 1.75 -11.25 -5.04
C VAL A 7 0.76 -12.13 -5.78
N TYR A 8 1.02 -13.41 -5.84
CA TYR A 8 0.10 -14.45 -6.30
C TYR A 8 -0.38 -15.20 -5.07
N VAL A 9 -1.67 -15.10 -4.79
CA VAL A 9 -2.31 -15.70 -3.61
C VAL A 9 -3.16 -16.86 -4.05
N GLU A 10 -2.98 -18.02 -3.45
CA GLU A 10 -3.67 -19.24 -3.82
C GLU A 10 -4.02 -20.08 -2.59
N ASP A 11 -5.28 -20.47 -2.49
CA ASP A 11 -5.77 -21.43 -1.52
C ASP A 11 -5.93 -22.78 -2.20
N ILE A 12 -5.18 -23.78 -1.71
CA ILE A 12 -5.20 -25.13 -2.27
C ILE A 12 -5.46 -26.18 -1.20
N PRO A 13 -6.12 -27.29 -1.53
CA PRO A 13 -6.20 -28.43 -0.64
C PRO A 13 -4.83 -29.04 -0.34
N SER A 14 -4.56 -29.45 0.89
CA SER A 14 -3.26 -30.01 1.32
C SER A 14 -2.80 -31.23 0.49
N ASN A 15 -3.74 -31.98 -0.09
CA ASN A 15 -3.43 -33.11 -0.98
C ASN A 15 -3.10 -32.71 -2.43
N GLN A 16 -3.06 -31.42 -2.76
CA GLN A 16 -2.75 -30.89 -4.10
C GLN A 16 -1.47 -30.06 -4.17
N ILE A 17 -0.69 -30.03 -3.12
CA ILE A 17 0.53 -29.21 -3.01
C ILE A 17 1.52 -29.51 -4.14
N GLU A 18 1.75 -30.79 -4.47
CA GLU A 18 2.68 -31.14 -5.56
C GLU A 18 2.13 -30.72 -6.94
N ASN A 19 0.83 -30.81 -7.17
CA ASN A 19 0.21 -30.32 -8.40
C ASN A 19 0.31 -28.80 -8.52
N TRP A 20 0.09 -28.09 -7.42
CA TRP A 20 0.30 -26.64 -7.34
C TRP A 20 1.75 -26.28 -7.70
N ALA A 21 2.73 -26.85 -7.02
CA ALA A 21 4.13 -26.57 -7.27
C ALA A 21 4.54 -26.80 -8.74
N ARG A 22 4.03 -27.87 -9.35
CA ARG A 22 4.28 -28.18 -10.76
C ARG A 22 3.68 -27.13 -11.71
N ILE A 23 2.44 -26.69 -11.44
CA ILE A 23 1.73 -25.72 -12.29
C ILE A 23 2.38 -24.34 -12.17
N GLU A 24 2.63 -23.92 -10.94
CA GLU A 24 3.18 -22.58 -10.68
C GLU A 24 4.63 -22.45 -11.16
N ALA A 25 5.46 -23.46 -10.92
CA ALA A 25 6.82 -23.45 -11.45
C ALA A 25 6.84 -23.38 -12.98
N ASP A 26 5.97 -24.15 -13.67
CA ASP A 26 5.85 -24.09 -15.13
C ASP A 26 5.34 -22.71 -15.59
N ARG A 27 4.36 -22.13 -14.92
CA ARG A 27 3.83 -20.80 -15.22
C ARG A 27 4.91 -19.73 -15.18
N PHE A 28 5.79 -19.74 -14.19
CA PHE A 28 6.88 -18.78 -14.07
C PHE A 28 8.03 -19.05 -15.06
N MET A 29 8.37 -20.32 -15.31
CA MET A 29 9.43 -20.68 -16.27
C MET A 29 9.00 -20.49 -17.72
N ASN A 30 7.74 -20.77 -18.05
CA ASN A 30 7.22 -20.79 -19.41
C ASN A 30 6.01 -19.88 -19.60
N PRO A 31 6.13 -18.57 -19.35
CA PRO A 31 5.00 -17.65 -19.41
C PRO A 31 4.40 -17.60 -20.82
N VAL A 32 3.11 -17.91 -20.92
CA VAL A 32 2.35 -17.84 -22.17
C VAL A 32 1.45 -16.62 -22.16
N ILE A 33 1.86 -15.59 -22.89
CA ILE A 33 1.09 -14.34 -22.99
C ILE A 33 -0.02 -14.54 -24.05
N ARG A 34 -1.18 -14.99 -23.59
CA ARG A 34 -2.40 -15.14 -24.41
C ARG A 34 -3.39 -14.05 -24.07
N GLY A 35 -4.28 -13.70 -25.00
CA GLY A 35 -5.32 -12.72 -24.78
C GLY A 35 -4.80 -11.32 -24.43
N PHE A 36 -3.53 -11.03 -24.70
CA PHE A 36 -2.86 -9.81 -24.30
C PHE A 36 -3.62 -8.55 -24.69
N HIS A 37 -4.13 -8.47 -25.92
CA HIS A 37 -4.83 -7.27 -26.37
C HIS A 37 -6.17 -7.08 -25.65
N THR A 38 -6.91 -8.16 -25.40
CA THR A 38 -8.16 -8.10 -24.64
C THR A 38 -7.90 -7.67 -23.19
N GLU A 39 -6.87 -8.23 -22.57
CA GLU A 39 -6.48 -7.85 -21.20
C GLU A 39 -6.01 -6.40 -21.15
N LEU A 40 -5.27 -5.95 -22.15
CA LEU A 40 -4.84 -4.57 -22.24
C LEU A 40 -6.03 -3.58 -22.33
N GLU A 41 -7.06 -3.94 -23.08
CA GLU A 41 -8.32 -3.16 -23.14
C GLU A 41 -8.98 -3.10 -21.76
N THR A 42 -9.01 -4.23 -21.03
CA THR A 42 -9.53 -4.29 -19.66
C THR A 42 -8.76 -3.36 -18.74
N VAL A 43 -7.41 -3.43 -18.72
CA VAL A 43 -6.56 -2.58 -17.89
C VAL A 43 -6.68 -1.10 -18.27
N TYR A 44 -6.86 -0.79 -19.56
CA TYR A 44 -7.11 0.57 -20.03
C TYR A 44 -8.42 1.12 -19.45
N GLU A 45 -9.50 0.31 -19.45
CA GLU A 45 -10.78 0.69 -18.85
C GLU A 45 -10.68 0.78 -17.31
N GLU A 46 -9.91 -0.09 -16.65
CA GLU A 46 -9.62 0.05 -15.22
C GLU A 46 -8.93 1.38 -14.90
N LYS A 47 -7.97 1.81 -15.73
CA LYS A 47 -7.35 3.14 -15.59
C LYS A 47 -8.37 4.25 -15.77
N ASN A 48 -9.23 4.17 -16.80
CA ASN A 48 -10.30 5.15 -17.00
C ASN A 48 -11.23 5.21 -15.78
N MET A 49 -11.65 4.07 -15.25
CA MET A 49 -12.48 4.01 -14.05
C MET A 49 -11.75 4.59 -12.83
N SER A 50 -10.46 4.34 -12.67
CA SER A 50 -9.68 4.90 -11.56
C SER A 50 -9.67 6.43 -11.60
N LEU A 51 -9.58 7.03 -12.79
CA LEU A 51 -9.60 8.48 -13.00
C LEU A 51 -10.97 9.13 -12.77
N THR A 52 -12.06 8.35 -12.65
CA THR A 52 -13.37 8.88 -12.25
C THR A 52 -13.54 9.03 -10.73
N ARG A 53 -12.65 8.45 -9.94
CA ARG A 53 -12.66 8.51 -8.47
C ARG A 53 -11.85 9.71 -7.99
N ASP A 54 -12.52 10.70 -7.42
CA ASP A 54 -11.87 11.94 -6.99
C ASP A 54 -10.86 11.72 -5.88
N PHE A 55 -11.13 10.78 -4.97
CA PHE A 55 -10.15 10.34 -3.96
C PHE A 55 -8.83 9.86 -4.60
N ARG A 56 -8.89 9.09 -5.70
CA ARG A 56 -7.68 8.60 -6.36
C ARG A 56 -6.90 9.74 -7.00
N LYS A 57 -7.58 10.71 -7.61
CA LYS A 57 -6.92 11.91 -8.16
C LYS A 57 -6.23 12.73 -7.08
N ALA A 58 -6.89 12.89 -5.93
CA ALA A 58 -6.33 13.62 -4.80
C ALA A 58 -5.09 12.92 -4.23
N LEU A 59 -5.13 11.57 -4.11
CA LEU A 59 -4.01 10.77 -3.64
C LEU A 59 -2.83 10.84 -4.62
N GLU A 60 -3.06 10.64 -5.93
CA GLU A 60 -2.01 10.77 -6.96
C GLU A 60 -1.41 12.19 -6.98
N ALA A 61 -2.22 13.22 -6.73
CA ALA A 61 -1.73 14.59 -6.61
C ALA A 61 -0.87 14.81 -5.36
N MET A 62 -1.24 14.19 -4.24
CA MET A 62 -0.47 14.24 -2.99
C MET A 62 0.84 13.47 -3.12
N ASP A 63 0.81 12.24 -3.64
CA ASP A 63 2.02 11.46 -3.92
C ASP A 63 3.00 12.25 -4.77
N GLY A 64 2.53 12.91 -5.83
CA GLY A 64 3.36 13.75 -6.69
C GLY A 64 3.97 14.97 -5.99
N MET A 65 3.36 15.47 -4.92
CA MET A 65 3.92 16.55 -4.08
C MET A 65 4.89 16.00 -3.02
N LEU A 66 4.56 14.87 -2.40
CA LEU A 66 5.38 14.26 -1.35
C LEU A 66 6.65 13.63 -1.91
N PHE A 67 6.57 13.04 -3.12
CA PHE A 67 7.61 12.22 -3.72
C PHE A 67 7.94 12.64 -5.18
N PRO A 68 8.26 13.93 -5.43
CA PRO A 68 8.41 14.43 -6.80
C PRO A 68 9.54 13.77 -7.61
N ASP A 69 10.57 13.27 -6.91
CA ASP A 69 11.78 12.68 -7.50
C ASP A 69 11.85 11.16 -7.29
N HIS A 70 10.79 10.56 -6.75
CA HIS A 70 10.73 9.13 -6.44
C HIS A 70 9.62 8.45 -7.24
N PRO A 71 9.75 7.16 -7.61
CA PRO A 71 8.69 6.40 -8.28
C PRO A 71 7.33 6.46 -7.60
N TYR A 72 7.27 6.57 -6.27
CA TYR A 72 6.00 6.69 -5.54
C TYR A 72 5.16 7.89 -5.94
N GLY A 73 5.78 8.99 -6.36
CA GLY A 73 5.08 10.19 -6.82
C GLY A 73 5.05 10.37 -8.33
N THR A 74 5.94 9.69 -9.06
CA THR A 74 6.07 9.88 -10.52
C THR A 74 5.42 8.77 -11.33
N GLN A 75 5.07 7.64 -10.71
CA GLN A 75 4.49 6.48 -11.36
C GLN A 75 3.27 5.97 -10.59
N THR A 76 2.38 5.29 -11.29
CA THR A 76 1.26 4.56 -10.69
C THR A 76 1.31 3.10 -11.12
N VAL A 77 0.71 2.20 -10.33
CA VAL A 77 0.67 0.75 -10.63
C VAL A 77 0.10 0.48 -12.02
N LEU A 78 -0.97 1.19 -12.40
CA LEU A 78 -1.60 1.05 -13.73
C LEU A 78 -0.84 1.80 -14.84
N GLY A 79 0.10 2.68 -14.50
CA GLY A 79 0.72 3.57 -15.46
C GLY A 79 -0.21 4.68 -15.95
N THR A 80 0.14 5.31 -17.06
CA THR A 80 -0.68 6.32 -17.73
C THR A 80 -1.52 5.70 -18.85
N GLN A 81 -2.59 6.37 -19.27
CA GLN A 81 -3.35 5.96 -20.45
C GLN A 81 -2.47 5.82 -21.70
N GLU A 82 -1.45 6.66 -21.84
CA GLU A 82 -0.53 6.60 -22.98
C GLU A 82 0.34 5.34 -22.96
N HIS A 83 0.81 4.92 -21.78
CA HIS A 83 1.54 3.66 -21.61
C HIS A 83 0.69 2.44 -22.01
N LEU A 84 -0.62 2.51 -21.80
CA LEU A 84 -1.54 1.39 -22.06
C LEU A 84 -2.02 1.33 -23.52
N LYS A 85 -1.88 2.39 -24.31
CA LYS A 85 -2.34 2.40 -25.70
C LYS A 85 -1.54 1.48 -26.61
N ASN A 86 -0.24 1.35 -26.40
CA ASN A 86 0.64 0.65 -27.34
C ASN A 86 1.86 0.00 -26.67
N PRO A 87 1.68 -0.86 -25.66
CA PRO A 87 2.79 -1.51 -25.01
C PRO A 87 3.47 -2.53 -25.93
N SER A 88 4.80 -2.61 -25.84
CA SER A 88 5.58 -3.60 -26.58
C SER A 88 5.50 -4.98 -25.91
N ILE A 89 4.95 -5.99 -26.56
CA ILE A 89 4.98 -7.37 -26.09
C ILE A 89 6.42 -7.84 -25.84
N THR A 90 7.37 -7.40 -26.65
CA THR A 90 8.80 -7.71 -26.44
C THR A 90 9.30 -7.16 -25.12
N ASN A 91 8.93 -5.92 -24.77
CA ASN A 91 9.31 -5.32 -23.50
C ASN A 91 8.67 -6.06 -22.31
N ILE A 92 7.42 -6.48 -22.44
CA ILE A 92 6.71 -7.26 -21.40
C ILE A 92 7.41 -8.60 -21.17
N LYS A 93 7.78 -9.31 -22.25
CA LYS A 93 8.54 -10.56 -22.14
C LYS A 93 9.92 -10.35 -21.53
N ASN A 94 10.61 -9.28 -21.90
CA ASN A 94 11.91 -8.93 -21.33
C ASN A 94 11.78 -8.57 -19.84
N TYR A 95 10.75 -7.81 -19.46
CA TYR A 95 10.46 -7.50 -18.08
C TYR A 95 10.24 -8.76 -17.24
N HIS A 96 9.37 -9.67 -17.71
CA HIS A 96 9.15 -10.95 -17.04
C HIS A 96 10.46 -11.73 -16.89
N LYS A 97 11.22 -11.90 -17.96
CA LYS A 97 12.51 -12.62 -17.94
C LYS A 97 13.54 -11.99 -17.00
N THR A 98 13.48 -10.67 -16.80
CA THR A 98 14.43 -9.96 -15.93
C THR A 98 14.08 -10.10 -14.46
N TYR A 99 12.80 -9.96 -14.11
CA TYR A 99 12.37 -9.77 -12.72
C TYR A 99 11.65 -10.98 -12.10
N TYR A 100 11.05 -11.87 -12.92
CA TYR A 100 10.39 -13.09 -12.42
C TYR A 100 11.37 -14.26 -12.37
N VAL A 101 12.33 -14.14 -11.49
CA VAL A 101 13.47 -15.07 -11.34
C VAL A 101 13.64 -15.42 -9.86
N PRO A 102 14.17 -16.63 -9.54
CA PRO A 102 14.18 -17.13 -8.16
C PRO A 102 14.95 -16.24 -7.18
N ASN A 103 15.93 -15.49 -7.64
CA ASN A 103 16.66 -14.53 -6.80
C ASN A 103 15.94 -13.18 -6.63
N ASN A 104 14.72 -13.03 -7.12
CA ASN A 104 13.83 -11.87 -6.95
C ASN A 104 12.41 -12.29 -6.53
N MET A 105 12.23 -13.53 -6.09
CA MET A 105 10.94 -14.08 -5.69
C MET A 105 11.05 -14.74 -4.32
N ALA A 106 9.94 -14.79 -3.60
CA ALA A 106 9.78 -15.53 -2.36
C ALA A 106 8.52 -16.39 -2.45
N ILE A 107 8.56 -17.57 -1.81
CA ILE A 107 7.41 -18.45 -1.62
C ILE A 107 7.11 -18.48 -0.13
N CYS A 108 5.93 -18.00 0.25
CA CYS A 108 5.43 -18.01 1.61
C CYS A 108 4.27 -19.02 1.70
N LEU A 109 4.35 -19.97 2.63
CA LEU A 109 3.37 -21.03 2.76
C LEU A 109 2.91 -21.13 4.20
N SER A 110 1.60 -21.24 4.39
CA SER A 110 0.98 -21.50 5.68
C SER A 110 -0.13 -22.53 5.54
N GLY A 111 -0.17 -23.52 6.42
CA GLY A 111 -1.22 -24.54 6.37
C GLY A 111 -0.80 -25.88 6.96
N ASP A 112 -1.53 -26.91 6.58
CA ASP A 112 -1.34 -28.30 7.03
C ASP A 112 -0.40 -29.06 6.06
N PHE A 113 0.90 -29.02 6.35
CA PHE A 113 1.92 -29.74 5.59
C PHE A 113 3.16 -30.02 6.46
N ASP A 114 3.96 -31.02 6.06
CA ASP A 114 5.28 -31.27 6.62
C ASP A 114 6.30 -30.33 5.93
N PRO A 115 7.08 -29.53 6.67
CA PRO A 115 8.03 -28.58 6.10
C PRO A 115 9.13 -29.23 5.27
N ASP A 116 9.64 -30.39 5.67
CA ASP A 116 10.73 -31.08 4.95
C ASP A 116 10.24 -31.67 3.64
N GLU A 117 9.04 -32.29 3.64
CA GLU A 117 8.39 -32.76 2.42
C GLU A 117 8.09 -31.60 1.47
N MET A 118 7.62 -30.45 2.01
CA MET A 118 7.34 -29.25 1.24
C MET A 118 8.61 -28.68 0.60
N LEU A 119 9.70 -28.56 1.33
CA LEU A 119 10.98 -28.11 0.78
C LEU A 119 11.46 -29.01 -0.36
N ALA A 120 11.31 -30.31 -0.23
CA ALA A 120 11.66 -31.25 -1.30
C ALA A 120 10.80 -31.05 -2.56
N ILE A 121 9.51 -30.76 -2.41
CA ILE A 121 8.61 -30.44 -3.53
C ILE A 121 9.01 -29.12 -4.19
N ILE A 122 9.27 -28.08 -3.41
CA ILE A 122 9.69 -26.78 -3.92
C ILE A 122 11.01 -26.92 -4.69
N GLU A 123 12.01 -27.60 -4.13
CA GLU A 123 13.28 -27.82 -4.79
C GLU A 123 13.13 -28.62 -6.10
N LYS A 124 12.27 -29.63 -6.11
CA LYS A 124 12.00 -30.45 -7.30
C LYS A 124 11.45 -29.62 -8.48
N TYR A 125 10.55 -28.69 -8.23
CA TYR A 125 9.85 -27.93 -9.28
C TYR A 125 10.44 -26.53 -9.48
N PHE A 126 10.53 -25.71 -8.46
CA PHE A 126 11.05 -24.35 -8.55
C PHE A 126 12.58 -24.28 -8.58
N GLY A 127 13.28 -25.29 -8.04
CA GLY A 127 14.73 -25.40 -8.13
C GLY A 127 15.27 -25.54 -9.56
N GLN A 128 14.41 -25.74 -10.56
CA GLN A 128 14.77 -25.73 -11.98
C GLN A 128 14.84 -24.31 -12.58
N MET A 129 14.36 -23.30 -11.87
CA MET A 129 14.41 -21.91 -12.32
C MET A 129 15.84 -21.37 -12.25
N GLU A 130 16.27 -20.71 -13.31
CA GLU A 130 17.59 -20.10 -13.39
C GLU A 130 17.60 -18.68 -12.80
N PRO A 131 18.52 -18.35 -11.87
CA PRO A 131 18.63 -17.01 -11.34
C PRO A 131 19.16 -16.03 -12.40
N ASN A 132 18.71 -14.78 -12.33
CA ASN A 132 19.29 -13.71 -13.13
C ASN A 132 20.50 -13.12 -12.40
N LYS A 133 21.71 -13.40 -12.90
CA LYS A 133 22.95 -12.87 -12.32
C LYS A 133 23.13 -11.37 -12.53
N ASP A 134 22.46 -10.82 -13.53
CA ASP A 134 22.49 -9.41 -13.90
C ASP A 134 21.18 -8.71 -13.49
N LEU A 135 20.53 -9.18 -12.41
CA LEU A 135 19.32 -8.55 -11.88
C LEU A 135 19.63 -7.08 -11.52
N PRO A 136 18.93 -6.12 -12.13
CA PRO A 136 19.16 -4.71 -11.82
C PRO A 136 18.88 -4.41 -10.35
N GLU A 137 19.84 -3.79 -9.66
CA GLU A 137 19.59 -3.22 -8.33
C GLU A 137 18.90 -1.87 -8.52
N LEU A 138 17.62 -1.81 -8.16
CA LEU A 138 16.87 -0.56 -8.20
C LEU A 138 17.22 0.25 -6.95
N LYS A 139 17.91 1.37 -7.16
CA LYS A 139 18.22 2.33 -6.11
C LYS A 139 17.58 3.66 -6.47
N PHE A 140 16.72 4.11 -5.57
CA PHE A 140 16.12 5.43 -5.69
C PHE A 140 16.74 6.34 -4.62
N GLU A 141 16.99 7.59 -4.99
CA GLU A 141 17.41 8.58 -4.01
C GLU A 141 16.27 8.84 -3.04
N THR A 142 16.64 9.08 -1.78
CA THR A 142 15.66 9.47 -0.76
C THR A 142 14.96 10.73 -1.24
N ALA A 143 13.64 10.70 -1.23
CA ALA A 143 12.84 11.82 -1.68
C ALA A 143 13.25 13.13 -0.99
N SER A 144 13.38 14.20 -1.78
CA SER A 144 13.82 15.53 -1.33
C SER A 144 13.04 16.03 -0.11
N VAL A 145 13.69 16.75 0.80
CA VAL A 145 13.02 17.33 1.98
C VAL A 145 12.00 18.39 1.54
N ILE A 146 10.81 18.33 2.12
CA ILE A 146 9.79 19.36 1.94
C ILE A 146 10.11 20.50 2.90
N GLU A 147 10.58 21.62 2.38
CA GLU A 147 11.00 22.79 3.20
C GLU A 147 9.83 23.64 3.67
N SER A 148 8.72 23.63 2.95
CA SER A 148 7.53 24.46 3.28
C SER A 148 6.24 23.74 2.87
N PRO A 149 5.10 24.04 3.53
CA PRO A 149 3.82 23.49 3.13
C PRO A 149 3.49 23.82 1.67
N MET A 150 2.98 22.83 0.96
CA MET A 150 2.48 22.94 -0.40
C MET A 150 0.98 22.70 -0.42
N SER A 151 0.26 23.26 -1.37
CA SER A 151 -1.15 22.98 -1.58
C SER A 151 -1.46 22.83 -3.07
N LYS A 152 -2.48 22.01 -3.37
CA LYS A 152 -2.96 21.80 -4.72
C LYS A 152 -4.47 21.55 -4.69
N ASP A 153 -5.20 22.27 -5.53
CA ASP A 153 -6.61 22.01 -5.73
C ASP A 153 -6.81 20.89 -6.74
N VAL A 154 -7.64 19.92 -6.39
CA VAL A 154 -8.03 18.80 -7.25
C VAL A 154 -9.53 18.89 -7.48
N TYR A 155 -9.95 18.98 -8.72
CA TYR A 155 -11.35 19.15 -9.08
C TYR A 155 -11.99 17.80 -9.45
N GLY A 156 -13.19 17.58 -8.93
CA GLY A 156 -13.98 16.37 -9.13
C GLY A 156 -15.46 16.60 -8.97
N LEU A 157 -16.21 15.50 -8.91
CA LEU A 157 -17.68 15.50 -8.79
C LEU A 157 -18.15 15.22 -7.35
N ASP A 158 -17.26 14.71 -6.50
CA ASP A 158 -17.57 14.40 -5.11
C ASP A 158 -17.68 15.68 -4.27
N ALA A 159 -18.26 15.56 -3.08
CA ALA A 159 -18.28 16.64 -2.11
C ALA A 159 -16.87 17.10 -1.72
N GLU A 160 -16.72 18.37 -1.40
CA GLU A 160 -15.44 18.92 -0.94
C GLU A 160 -14.86 18.10 0.21
N ASN A 161 -13.56 17.88 0.14
CA ASN A 161 -12.79 17.25 1.20
C ASN A 161 -11.37 17.83 1.24
N ILE A 162 -10.70 17.65 2.36
CA ILE A 162 -9.30 18.01 2.52
C ILE A 162 -8.48 16.77 2.82
N MET A 163 -7.30 16.68 2.21
CA MET A 163 -6.29 15.66 2.44
C MET A 163 -4.99 16.37 2.84
N ILE A 164 -4.44 16.03 4.00
CA ILE A 164 -3.19 16.59 4.50
C ILE A 164 -2.20 15.45 4.67
N GLY A 165 -1.02 15.56 4.05
CA GLY A 165 -0.02 14.50 4.02
C GLY A 165 1.35 14.95 4.50
N TRP A 166 2.04 14.04 5.18
CA TRP A 166 3.44 14.13 5.57
C TRP A 166 4.16 12.87 5.16
N LYS A 167 5.41 12.98 4.75
CA LYS A 167 6.25 11.82 4.50
C LYS A 167 7.17 11.52 5.67
N TYR A 168 7.53 10.25 5.78
CA TYR A 168 8.48 9.74 6.77
C TYR A 168 9.34 8.61 6.14
N PRO A 169 10.45 8.20 6.79
CA PRO A 169 11.29 7.10 6.30
C PRO A 169 10.53 5.78 6.16
N GLY A 170 11.02 4.91 5.28
CA GLY A 170 10.35 3.66 4.92
C GLY A 170 10.31 2.59 6.01
N ALA A 171 9.85 1.41 5.60
CA ALA A 171 9.67 0.25 6.47
C ALA A 171 10.93 -0.12 7.26
N GLY A 172 10.73 -0.64 8.48
CA GLY A 172 11.83 -1.04 9.38
C GLY A 172 12.47 0.11 10.15
N THR A 173 12.06 1.37 9.94
CA THR A 173 12.54 2.53 10.70
C THR A 173 11.72 2.76 11.96
N HIS A 174 12.30 3.47 12.92
CA HIS A 174 11.59 3.88 14.14
C HIS A 174 10.43 4.82 13.82
N GLU A 175 10.62 5.73 12.86
CA GLU A 175 9.64 6.69 12.42
C GLU A 175 8.40 6.02 11.82
N ALA A 176 8.58 4.94 11.06
CA ALA A 176 7.47 4.15 10.52
C ALA A 176 6.64 3.53 11.65
N MET A 177 7.28 2.92 12.64
CA MET A 177 6.58 2.37 13.81
C MET A 177 5.84 3.45 14.61
N VAL A 178 6.45 4.63 14.76
CA VAL A 178 5.82 5.77 15.44
C VAL A 178 4.63 6.28 14.64
N ALA A 179 4.73 6.36 13.30
CA ALA A 179 3.62 6.80 12.45
C ALA A 179 2.40 5.89 12.59
N ASP A 180 2.60 4.57 12.66
CA ASP A 180 1.51 3.61 12.90
C ASP A 180 0.82 3.88 14.24
N VAL A 181 1.57 3.97 15.33
CA VAL A 181 1.01 4.27 16.67
C VAL A 181 0.28 5.62 16.67
N VAL A 182 0.86 6.63 16.05
CA VAL A 182 0.27 7.99 15.95
C VAL A 182 -1.05 7.95 15.19
N SER A 183 -1.14 7.17 14.10
CA SER A 183 -2.38 7.04 13.34
C SER A 183 -3.52 6.52 14.21
N TYR A 184 -3.26 5.51 15.04
CA TYR A 184 -4.26 4.95 15.97
C TYR A 184 -4.59 5.87 17.15
N ILE A 185 -3.64 6.64 17.67
CA ILE A 185 -3.91 7.64 18.71
C ILE A 185 -4.81 8.75 18.15
N LEU A 186 -4.62 9.14 16.90
CA LEU A 186 -5.46 10.14 16.25
C LEU A 186 -6.80 9.58 15.81
N SER A 187 -6.83 8.38 15.22
CA SER A 187 -8.05 7.82 14.66
C SER A 187 -8.01 6.28 14.71
N ASN A 188 -8.83 5.69 15.56
CA ASN A 188 -9.01 4.24 15.67
C ASN A 188 -10.47 3.79 15.51
N GLY A 189 -11.33 4.70 15.06
CA GLY A 189 -12.76 4.48 14.82
C GLY A 189 -13.64 4.63 16.07
N SER A 190 -13.08 4.88 17.27
CA SER A 190 -13.88 4.99 18.50
C SER A 190 -13.36 5.96 19.53
N ALA A 191 -12.08 5.96 19.82
CA ALA A 191 -11.48 6.68 20.95
C ALA A 191 -10.26 7.54 20.60
N GLY A 192 -9.89 7.63 19.34
CA GLY A 192 -8.83 8.51 18.89
C GLY A 192 -9.16 9.99 19.07
N LEU A 193 -8.16 10.84 19.11
CA LEU A 193 -8.35 12.29 19.29
C LEU A 193 -9.29 12.89 18.24
N ILE A 194 -9.12 12.52 16.98
CA ILE A 194 -10.01 12.92 15.89
C ILE A 194 -11.39 12.31 16.08
N ASP A 195 -11.48 11.05 16.49
CA ASP A 195 -12.77 10.38 16.70
C ASP A 195 -13.59 11.07 17.78
N LEU A 196 -12.97 11.35 18.93
CA LEU A 196 -13.65 11.96 20.08
C LEU A 196 -13.95 13.46 19.86
N ASN A 197 -12.96 14.21 19.33
CA ASN A 197 -13.02 15.65 19.34
C ASN A 197 -13.61 16.26 18.06
N LEU A 198 -13.56 15.55 16.94
CA LEU A 198 -14.09 16.00 15.66
C LEU A 198 -15.32 15.22 15.21
N ASN A 199 -15.22 13.88 15.14
CA ASN A 199 -16.29 13.03 14.62
C ASN A 199 -17.48 12.94 15.58
N GLN A 200 -17.27 12.54 16.84
CA GLN A 200 -18.34 12.39 17.81
C GLN A 200 -18.98 13.74 18.20
N GLN A 201 -18.17 14.80 18.24
CA GLN A 201 -18.68 16.16 18.46
C GLN A 201 -19.28 16.79 17.21
N GLN A 202 -19.32 16.05 16.11
CA GLN A 202 -19.88 16.52 14.83
C GLN A 202 -19.30 17.88 14.38
N LYS A 203 -18.02 18.11 14.61
CA LYS A 203 -17.32 19.31 14.12
C LYS A 203 -17.00 19.25 12.64
N VAL A 204 -16.94 18.05 12.08
CA VAL A 204 -16.82 17.71 10.67
C VAL A 204 -17.81 16.62 10.32
N LEU A 205 -18.02 16.29 9.04
CA LEU A 205 -18.82 15.13 8.65
C LEU A 205 -18.10 13.82 8.91
N GLY A 206 -16.79 13.82 8.76
CA GLY A 206 -15.92 12.71 9.06
C GLY A 206 -14.46 13.12 8.89
N ALA A 207 -13.60 12.58 9.73
CA ALA A 207 -12.16 12.73 9.62
C ALA A 207 -11.48 11.45 10.07
N GLN A 208 -10.36 11.10 9.45
CA GLN A 208 -9.55 9.95 9.80
C GLN A 208 -8.08 10.19 9.52
N ALA A 209 -7.23 9.55 10.31
CA ALA A 209 -5.78 9.52 10.12
C ALA A 209 -5.35 8.10 9.74
N MET A 210 -4.37 7.99 8.86
CA MET A 210 -3.77 6.72 8.49
C MET A 210 -2.29 6.89 8.20
N SER A 211 -1.51 5.85 8.46
CA SER A 211 -0.13 5.69 8.00
C SER A 211 -0.12 4.68 6.85
N TYR A 212 0.69 4.95 5.85
CA TYR A 212 0.94 4.03 4.75
C TYR A 212 2.44 3.89 4.54
N THR A 213 2.99 2.81 5.07
CA THR A 213 4.43 2.54 5.04
C THR A 213 4.78 1.67 3.84
N ARG A 214 5.72 2.15 3.02
CA ARG A 214 6.31 1.43 1.88
C ARG A 214 7.80 1.18 2.16
N PRO A 215 8.48 0.30 1.43
CA PRO A 215 9.89 0.00 1.67
C PRO A 215 10.81 1.23 1.75
N ASP A 216 10.73 2.15 0.78
CA ASP A 216 11.64 3.29 0.68
C ASP A 216 11.18 4.51 1.48
N ALA A 217 9.88 4.74 1.60
CA ALA A 217 9.30 5.87 2.31
C ALA A 217 7.85 5.61 2.69
N GLY A 218 7.40 6.22 3.78
CA GLY A 218 6.00 6.22 4.20
C GLY A 218 5.34 7.58 4.06
N GLU A 219 4.01 7.56 4.08
CA GLU A 219 3.19 8.76 4.13
C GLU A 219 2.15 8.67 5.25
N PHE A 220 1.99 9.77 5.96
CA PHE A 220 0.97 9.94 6.97
C PHE A 220 -0.10 10.87 6.41
N ILE A 221 -1.33 10.39 6.37
CA ILE A 221 -2.43 11.11 5.72
C ILE A 221 -3.55 11.35 6.73
N ILE A 222 -4.05 12.57 6.76
CA ILE A 222 -5.32 12.89 7.43
C ILE A 222 -6.29 13.41 6.38
N MET A 223 -7.46 12.79 6.35
CA MET A 223 -8.55 13.16 5.47
C MET A 223 -9.72 13.64 6.28
N ALA A 224 -10.43 14.66 5.78
CA ALA A 224 -11.66 15.11 6.41
C ALA A 224 -12.65 15.71 5.42
N ASN A 225 -13.93 15.54 5.73
CA ASN A 225 -15.06 16.07 4.99
C ASN A 225 -15.71 17.21 5.78
N PRO A 226 -15.82 18.42 5.21
CA PRO A 226 -16.46 19.56 5.86
C PRO A 226 -17.97 19.35 5.98
N LYS A 227 -18.57 19.99 6.95
CA LYS A 227 -20.04 20.15 7.00
C LYS A 227 -20.51 21.16 5.95
N HIS A 228 -21.80 21.15 5.69
CA HIS A 228 -22.39 22.16 4.81
C HIS A 228 -22.06 23.58 5.29
N GLY A 229 -21.46 24.38 4.41
CA GLY A 229 -21.06 25.75 4.68
C GLY A 229 -19.78 25.92 5.51
N GLN A 230 -19.08 24.85 5.86
CA GLN A 230 -17.79 24.88 6.53
C GLN A 230 -16.67 24.96 5.49
N SER A 231 -15.71 25.85 5.69
CA SER A 231 -14.56 25.97 4.79
C SER A 231 -13.52 24.88 5.02
N LEU A 232 -12.73 24.55 3.99
CA LEU A 232 -11.60 23.61 4.12
C LEU A 232 -10.51 24.14 5.06
N ASP A 233 -10.32 25.47 5.14
CA ASP A 233 -9.38 26.06 6.10
C ASP A 233 -9.82 25.85 7.56
N GLU A 234 -11.11 26.00 7.86
CA GLU A 234 -11.64 25.70 9.19
C GLU A 234 -11.42 24.20 9.55
N VAL A 235 -11.63 23.29 8.60
CA VAL A 235 -11.39 21.86 8.83
C VAL A 235 -9.90 21.59 9.05
N LYS A 236 -9.03 22.20 8.25
CA LYS A 236 -7.57 22.12 8.42
C LYS A 236 -7.14 22.57 9.82
N ASP A 237 -7.65 23.72 10.28
CA ASP A 237 -7.31 24.26 11.60
C ASP A 237 -7.78 23.33 12.73
N LEU A 238 -8.95 22.71 12.61
CA LEU A 238 -9.42 21.67 13.54
C LEU A 238 -8.48 20.46 13.59
N ILE A 239 -8.05 19.95 12.44
CA ILE A 239 -7.10 18.84 12.35
C ILE A 239 -5.75 19.21 12.99
N LEU A 240 -5.20 20.37 12.63
CA LEU A 240 -3.92 20.84 13.16
C LEU A 240 -3.97 21.06 14.67
N ALA A 241 -5.13 21.45 15.24
CA ALA A 241 -5.33 21.55 16.68
C ALA A 241 -5.23 20.18 17.38
N GLU A 242 -5.75 19.10 16.78
CA GLU A 242 -5.60 17.74 17.35
C GLU A 242 -4.15 17.25 17.25
N ILE A 243 -3.45 17.56 16.17
CA ILE A 243 -2.00 17.28 16.04
C ILE A 243 -1.21 18.06 17.12
N ALA A 244 -1.59 19.31 17.41
CA ALA A 244 -0.94 20.11 18.45
C ALA A 244 -1.12 19.49 19.83
N LYS A 245 -2.29 18.93 20.16
CA LYS A 245 -2.54 18.18 21.42
C LYS A 245 -1.65 16.96 21.49
N LEU A 246 -1.58 16.17 20.41
CA LEU A 246 -0.69 15.01 20.34
C LEU A 246 0.77 15.41 20.62
N ARG A 247 1.26 16.47 19.97
CA ARG A 247 2.65 16.97 20.14
C ARG A 247 2.96 17.46 21.55
N SER A 248 1.98 18.03 22.24
CA SER A 248 2.13 18.50 23.62
C SER A 248 1.89 17.42 24.68
N GLY A 249 1.46 16.21 24.27
CA GLY A 249 1.07 15.16 25.20
C GLY A 249 -0.26 15.43 25.91
N ASP A 250 -1.08 16.34 25.39
CA ASP A 250 -2.40 16.69 25.93
C ASP A 250 -3.46 15.66 25.51
N PHE A 251 -3.27 14.43 25.99
CA PHE A 251 -4.22 13.33 25.84
C PHE A 251 -4.07 12.31 26.97
N ASP A 252 -5.07 11.48 27.18
CA ASP A 252 -5.05 10.46 28.23
C ASP A 252 -4.03 9.36 27.87
N GLU A 253 -3.08 9.08 28.78
CA GLU A 253 -2.05 8.04 28.60
C GLU A 253 -2.65 6.65 28.38
N SER A 254 -3.88 6.41 28.85
CA SER A 254 -4.60 5.15 28.62
C SER A 254 -4.85 4.90 27.14
N LEU A 255 -4.91 5.94 26.31
CA LEU A 255 -5.07 5.84 24.86
C LEU A 255 -3.84 5.17 24.21
N LEU A 256 -2.62 5.50 24.65
CA LEU A 256 -1.41 4.84 24.18
C LEU A 256 -1.40 3.34 24.56
N THR A 257 -1.73 3.04 25.82
CA THR A 257 -1.84 1.64 26.28
C THR A 257 -2.91 0.87 25.51
N GLY A 258 -4.07 1.49 25.29
CA GLY A 258 -5.16 0.94 24.48
C GLY A 258 -4.75 0.68 23.03
N THR A 259 -4.06 1.63 22.41
CA THR A 259 -3.53 1.51 21.05
C THR A 259 -2.56 0.32 20.93
N ILE A 260 -1.59 0.22 21.84
CA ILE A 260 -0.62 -0.90 21.85
C ILE A 260 -1.34 -2.25 22.01
N ASN A 261 -2.33 -2.32 22.88
CA ASN A 261 -3.10 -3.56 23.08
C ASN A 261 -3.95 -3.91 21.85
N ASN A 262 -4.54 -2.94 21.18
CA ASN A 262 -5.28 -3.15 19.94
C ASN A 262 -4.37 -3.63 18.80
N LEU A 263 -3.18 -3.04 18.64
CA LEU A 263 -2.21 -3.50 17.65
C LEU A 263 -1.76 -4.95 17.92
N LYS A 264 -1.52 -5.30 19.19
CA LYS A 264 -1.21 -6.69 19.57
C LYS A 264 -2.37 -7.64 19.26
N LEU A 265 -3.60 -7.23 19.55
CA LEU A 265 -4.79 -8.03 19.25
C LEU A 265 -4.96 -8.23 17.74
N GLN A 266 -4.77 -7.17 16.94
CA GLN A 266 -4.80 -7.29 15.49
C GLN A 266 -3.75 -8.26 14.97
N MET A 267 -2.50 -8.19 15.47
CA MET A 267 -1.45 -9.13 15.10
C MET A 267 -1.81 -10.57 15.49
N MET A 268 -2.45 -10.78 16.64
CA MET A 268 -2.92 -12.12 17.04
C MET A 268 -4.02 -12.64 16.12
N ASN A 269 -4.97 -11.77 15.73
CA ASN A 269 -6.04 -12.14 14.81
C ASN A 269 -5.51 -12.49 13.40
N LEU A 270 -4.52 -11.73 12.90
CA LEU A 270 -3.86 -12.06 11.63
C LEU A 270 -3.18 -13.44 11.63
N MET A 271 -2.81 -13.94 12.82
CA MET A 271 -2.23 -15.28 12.93
C MET A 271 -3.26 -16.42 12.98
N GLU A 272 -4.57 -16.14 13.00
CA GLU A 272 -5.60 -17.19 13.04
C GLU A 272 -5.82 -17.83 11.67
N GLU A 273 -5.77 -17.02 10.59
CA GLU A 273 -5.98 -17.49 9.22
C GLU A 273 -4.67 -17.85 8.51
N ASN A 274 -4.71 -18.88 7.65
CA ASN A 274 -3.54 -19.32 6.91
C ASN A 274 -3.07 -18.28 5.89
N SER A 275 -3.99 -17.64 5.19
CA SER A 275 -3.72 -16.57 4.23
C SER A 275 -2.96 -15.42 4.89
N ASP A 276 -3.47 -14.93 6.02
CA ASP A 276 -2.88 -13.80 6.73
C ASP A 276 -1.47 -14.14 7.26
N ARG A 277 -1.28 -15.39 7.74
CA ARG A 277 0.05 -15.86 8.15
C ARG A 277 1.05 -15.97 7.00
N ALA A 278 0.58 -16.24 5.79
CA ALA A 278 1.45 -16.31 4.63
C ALA A 278 1.86 -14.91 4.13
N ASP A 279 1.04 -13.88 4.42
CA ASP A 279 1.29 -12.48 4.05
C ASP A 279 2.18 -11.73 5.05
N LEU A 280 2.32 -12.24 6.29
CA LEU A 280 3.16 -11.65 7.36
C LEU A 280 4.66 -11.92 7.11
#